data_3c7406c7fd56e4504711de74dadfb425
#
_entry.id   3c7406c7fd56e4504711de74dadfb425
#
_cell.length_a   1.000
_cell.length_b   1.000
_cell.length_c   1.000
_cell.angle_alpha   90.00
_cell.angle_beta   90.00
_cell.angle_gamma   90.00
#
_symmetry.space_group_name_H-M   'P 1'
#
loop_
_entity.id
_entity.type
_entity.pdbx_description
1 polymer ?
#
loop_
_entity_poly.entity_id
_entity_poly.type
_entity_poly.pdbx_seq_one_letter_code
_entity_poly.pdbx_strand_id
1 'polypeptide(L)'
;SIHKGIGAGLIINNQLYRGANGEAGEIGKTLVSKVSDNVEIFHKIEDIFSQEALLHNLSNQLNEKMTLSKLIQFYNEKNPVVVEEMEQFINKIAVLIHNLNTQFNPNAIYINCPLFNEMPEILEAIKNQFKQYSRNEIQIKLTSNVKFATLLGGTLAIIQKVLQINDIYLDIKA
;
A
#
# COMPACT_ATOMS: atom_id res chain seq x y z
N SER A 1 -2.11 -3.17 2.71
CA SER A 1 -3.28 -2.63 1.98
C SER A 1 -3.10 -1.13 1.80
N ILE A 2 -3.35 -0.63 0.59
CA ILE A 2 -3.26 0.79 0.23
C ILE A 2 -4.58 1.16 -0.44
N HIS A 3 -5.50 1.78 0.31
CA HIS A 3 -6.81 2.16 -0.19
C HIS A 3 -7.25 3.49 0.43
N LYS A 4 -8.22 3.49 1.37
CA LYS A 4 -8.63 4.69 2.13
C LYS A 4 -7.57 5.12 3.13
N GLY A 5 -6.88 4.15 3.69
CA GLY A 5 -5.72 4.31 4.56
C GLY A 5 -4.62 3.35 4.13
N ILE A 6 -3.60 3.21 4.96
CA ILE A 6 -2.49 2.28 4.76
C ILE A 6 -2.31 1.42 6.01
N GLY A 7 -2.36 0.10 5.82
CA GLY A 7 -2.11 -0.85 6.89
C GLY A 7 -1.32 -2.04 6.38
N ALA A 8 -0.61 -2.73 7.26
CA ALA A 8 0.11 -3.96 6.96
C ALA A 8 -0.23 -5.08 7.94
N GLY A 9 -0.19 -6.32 7.47
CA GLY A 9 -0.11 -7.50 8.31
C GLY A 9 1.31 -8.05 8.24
N LEU A 10 1.91 -8.30 9.38
CA LEU A 10 3.25 -8.88 9.49
C LEU A 10 3.13 -10.37 9.82
N ILE A 11 3.61 -11.22 8.93
CA ILE A 11 3.68 -12.65 9.15
C ILE A 11 5.12 -13.02 9.48
N ILE A 12 5.36 -13.50 10.70
CA ILE A 12 6.67 -13.90 11.21
C ILE A 12 6.56 -15.35 11.69
N ASN A 13 7.40 -16.23 11.18
CA ASN A 13 7.37 -17.67 11.50
C ASN A 13 5.97 -18.30 11.29
N ASN A 14 5.34 -17.98 10.15
CA ASN A 14 3.98 -18.41 9.77
C ASN A 14 2.86 -17.94 10.72
N GLN A 15 3.12 -16.97 11.58
CA GLN A 15 2.14 -16.43 12.51
C GLN A 15 1.95 -14.93 12.29
N LEU A 16 0.71 -14.46 12.45
CA LEU A 16 0.41 -13.04 12.44
C LEU A 16 1.01 -12.36 13.67
N TYR A 17 2.00 -11.51 13.45
CA TYR A 17 2.57 -10.69 14.52
C TYR A 17 1.61 -9.57 14.89
N ARG A 18 1.14 -9.55 16.12
CA ARG A 18 0.13 -8.60 16.60
C ARG A 18 0.72 -7.43 17.37
N GLY A 19 1.96 -7.54 17.86
CA GLY A 19 2.52 -6.58 18.81
C GLY A 19 1.86 -6.68 20.21
N ALA A 20 2.21 -5.76 21.08
CA ALA A 20 1.75 -5.77 22.47
C ALA A 20 0.22 -5.61 22.59
N ASN A 21 -0.37 -4.71 21.80
CA ASN A 21 -1.79 -4.33 21.88
C ASN A 21 -2.60 -4.70 20.63
N GLY A 22 -2.04 -5.52 19.73
CA GLY A 22 -2.68 -5.88 18.46
C GLY A 22 -2.55 -4.81 17.36
N GLU A 23 -1.71 -3.81 17.54
CA GLU A 23 -1.54 -2.67 16.64
C GLU A 23 -0.29 -2.78 15.74
N ALA A 24 0.38 -3.94 15.72
CA ALA A 24 1.47 -4.15 14.78
C ALA A 24 0.98 -4.01 13.34
N GLY A 25 1.72 -3.29 12.52
CA GLY A 25 1.35 -3.06 11.12
C GLY A 25 0.51 -1.80 10.85
N GLU A 26 0.24 -0.98 11.84
CA GLU A 26 -0.39 0.35 11.70
C GLU A 26 0.58 1.37 11.05
N ILE A 27 1.20 0.95 9.93
CA ILE A 27 2.24 1.73 9.23
C ILE A 27 1.73 3.05 8.67
N GLY A 28 0.45 3.13 8.33
CA GLY A 28 -0.19 4.36 7.88
C GLY A 28 -0.22 5.46 8.91
N LYS A 29 -0.16 5.11 10.20
CA LYS A 29 -0.11 6.07 11.32
C LYS A 29 1.29 6.66 11.57
N THR A 30 2.33 6.14 10.90
CA THR A 30 3.68 6.70 10.99
C THR A 30 3.68 8.14 10.50
N LEU A 31 4.40 9.01 11.20
CA LEU A 31 4.47 10.43 10.88
C LEU A 31 5.61 10.70 9.88
N VAL A 32 5.31 11.57 8.93
CA VAL A 32 6.28 12.18 8.03
C VAL A 32 6.17 13.69 8.13
N SER A 33 7.30 14.39 8.08
CA SER A 33 7.30 15.85 8.09
C SER A 33 7.26 16.39 6.65
N LYS A 34 6.60 17.53 6.51
CA LYS A 34 6.63 18.38 5.33
C LYS A 34 6.91 19.80 5.77
N VAL A 35 7.90 20.44 5.16
CA VAL A 35 8.19 21.85 5.41
C VAL A 35 7.36 22.69 4.43
N SER A 36 6.54 23.61 4.96
CA SER A 36 5.81 24.61 4.20
C SER A 36 5.97 25.95 4.90
N ASP A 37 6.32 27.00 4.15
CA ASP A 37 6.49 28.37 4.67
C ASP A 37 7.43 28.45 5.88
N ASN A 38 8.51 27.68 5.89
CA ASN A 38 9.46 27.52 7.00
C ASN A 38 8.85 26.91 8.26
N VAL A 39 7.69 26.29 8.20
CA VAL A 39 7.07 25.53 9.30
C VAL A 39 7.10 24.05 8.98
N GLU A 40 7.61 23.25 9.92
CA GLU A 40 7.56 21.80 9.83
C GLU A 40 6.21 21.30 10.34
N ILE A 41 5.47 20.61 9.44
CA ILE A 41 4.15 20.05 9.75
C ILE A 41 4.25 18.52 9.63
N PHE A 42 3.73 17.82 10.63
CA PHE A 42 3.70 16.35 10.64
C PHE A 42 2.36 15.84 10.13
N HIS A 43 2.43 14.88 9.23
CA HIS A 43 1.27 14.19 8.66
C HIS A 43 1.43 12.69 8.85
N LYS A 44 0.33 11.97 8.97
CA LYS A 44 0.38 10.51 8.85
C LYS A 44 0.71 10.10 7.42
N ILE A 45 1.44 9.01 7.27
CA ILE A 45 1.75 8.46 5.93
C ILE A 45 0.47 8.22 5.14
N GLU A 46 -0.58 7.69 5.75
CA GLU A 46 -1.84 7.40 5.06
C GLU A 46 -2.53 8.65 4.49
N ASP A 47 -2.38 9.81 5.12
CA ASP A 47 -2.96 11.07 4.66
C ASP A 47 -2.28 11.61 3.39
N ILE A 48 -1.10 11.07 3.03
CA ILE A 48 -0.29 11.53 1.89
C ILE A 48 -0.07 10.43 0.85
N PHE A 49 0.05 9.15 1.27
CA PHE A 49 0.48 8.04 0.43
C PHE A 49 -0.65 7.07 0.10
N SER A 50 -1.87 7.23 0.64
CA SER A 50 -3.00 6.36 0.32
C SER A 50 -3.57 6.65 -1.08
N GLN A 51 -4.29 5.69 -1.65
CA GLN A 51 -5.03 5.90 -2.90
C GLN A 51 -6.08 7.00 -2.74
N GLU A 52 -6.75 7.07 -1.58
CA GLU A 52 -7.73 8.12 -1.29
C GLU A 52 -7.08 9.51 -1.27
N ALA A 53 -5.88 9.64 -0.69
CA ALA A 53 -5.12 10.88 -0.70
C ALA A 53 -4.77 11.32 -2.13
N LEU A 54 -4.36 10.38 -3.00
CA LEU A 54 -4.11 10.65 -4.42
C LEU A 54 -5.36 11.18 -5.12
N LEU A 55 -6.51 10.50 -4.96
CA LEU A 55 -7.77 10.91 -5.57
C LEU A 55 -8.25 12.28 -5.04
N HIS A 56 -8.04 12.54 -3.75
CA HIS A 56 -8.39 13.82 -3.13
C HIS A 56 -7.53 14.96 -3.68
N ASN A 57 -6.21 14.77 -3.77
CA ASN A 57 -5.29 15.77 -4.33
C ASN A 57 -5.64 16.10 -5.77
N LEU A 58 -5.88 15.08 -6.60
CA LEU A 58 -6.30 15.28 -7.99
C LEU A 58 -7.65 15.99 -8.10
N SER A 59 -8.60 15.67 -7.19
CA SER A 59 -9.89 16.37 -7.17
C SER A 59 -9.74 17.86 -6.89
N ASN A 60 -8.83 18.23 -5.98
CA ASN A 60 -8.56 19.61 -5.64
C ASN A 60 -7.85 20.35 -6.79
N GLN A 61 -6.85 19.72 -7.43
CA GLN A 61 -6.08 20.34 -8.50
C GLN A 61 -6.91 20.54 -9.78
N LEU A 62 -7.76 19.58 -10.11
CA LEU A 62 -8.60 19.62 -11.32
C LEU A 62 -9.96 20.27 -11.09
N ASN A 63 -10.27 20.65 -9.84
CA ASN A 63 -11.58 21.17 -9.42
C ASN A 63 -12.75 20.27 -9.89
N GLU A 64 -12.53 18.96 -9.85
CA GLU A 64 -13.47 17.93 -10.30
C GLU A 64 -13.38 16.70 -9.40
N LYS A 65 -14.52 16.08 -9.04
CA LYS A 65 -14.52 14.85 -8.25
C LYS A 65 -13.81 13.73 -9.00
N MET A 66 -12.65 13.35 -8.51
CA MET A 66 -11.85 12.28 -9.06
C MET A 66 -12.31 10.90 -8.50
N THR A 67 -12.48 9.95 -9.39
CA THR A 67 -12.73 8.54 -9.08
C THR A 67 -11.61 7.69 -9.65
N LEU A 68 -11.49 6.43 -9.23
CA LEU A 68 -10.49 5.52 -9.78
C LEU A 68 -10.62 5.40 -11.32
N SER A 69 -11.84 5.26 -11.83
CA SER A 69 -12.08 5.17 -13.27
C SER A 69 -11.67 6.43 -14.05
N LYS A 70 -11.95 7.62 -13.50
CA LYS A 70 -11.50 8.88 -14.08
C LYS A 70 -10.00 9.07 -14.03
N LEU A 71 -9.36 8.67 -12.94
CA LEU A 71 -7.90 8.69 -12.82
C LEU A 71 -7.27 7.85 -13.93
N ILE A 72 -7.75 6.61 -14.12
CA ILE A 72 -7.27 5.70 -15.17
C ILE A 72 -7.47 6.32 -16.56
N GLN A 73 -8.66 6.86 -16.82
CA GLN A 73 -8.97 7.53 -18.08
C GLN A 73 -8.00 8.68 -18.35
N PHE A 74 -7.86 9.63 -17.44
CA PHE A 74 -7.01 10.80 -17.60
C PHE A 74 -5.52 10.46 -17.68
N TYR A 75 -5.09 9.40 -16.96
CA TYR A 75 -3.74 8.90 -17.09
C TYR A 75 -3.46 8.35 -18.48
N ASN A 76 -4.40 7.58 -19.04
CA ASN A 76 -4.30 7.04 -20.42
C ASN A 76 -4.33 8.16 -21.48
N GLU A 77 -5.08 9.22 -21.23
CA GLU A 77 -5.14 10.43 -22.06
C GLU A 77 -3.90 11.32 -21.89
N LYS A 78 -2.95 10.93 -21.03
CA LYS A 78 -1.72 11.70 -20.75
C LYS A 78 -1.98 13.10 -20.18
N ASN A 79 -3.03 13.25 -19.37
CA ASN A 79 -3.26 14.49 -18.65
C ASN A 79 -2.03 14.84 -17.80
N PRO A 80 -1.38 16.01 -17.99
CA PRO A 80 -0.10 16.29 -17.35
C PRO A 80 -0.17 16.32 -15.82
N VAL A 81 -1.26 16.83 -15.25
CA VAL A 81 -1.46 16.88 -13.79
C VAL A 81 -1.58 15.47 -13.22
N VAL A 82 -2.34 14.60 -13.90
CA VAL A 82 -2.54 13.22 -13.44
C VAL A 82 -1.25 12.41 -13.58
N VAL A 83 -0.49 12.60 -14.66
CA VAL A 83 0.78 11.92 -14.86
C VAL A 83 1.78 12.32 -13.76
N GLU A 84 1.91 13.61 -13.46
CA GLU A 84 2.81 14.11 -12.41
C GLU A 84 2.44 13.54 -11.02
N GLU A 85 1.16 13.60 -10.65
CA GLU A 85 0.69 13.06 -9.36
C GLU A 85 0.89 11.54 -9.26
N MET A 86 0.73 10.81 -10.36
CA MET A 86 0.99 9.38 -10.42
C MET A 86 2.48 9.06 -10.24
N GLU A 87 3.38 9.83 -10.84
CA GLU A 87 4.83 9.69 -10.64
C GLU A 87 5.20 9.94 -9.17
N GLN A 88 4.64 10.97 -8.56
CA GLN A 88 4.84 11.25 -7.13
C GLN A 88 4.27 10.12 -6.26
N PHE A 89 3.10 9.57 -6.60
CA PHE A 89 2.50 8.44 -5.89
C PHE A 89 3.38 7.19 -5.98
N ILE A 90 3.86 6.84 -7.17
CA ILE A 90 4.79 5.72 -7.40
C ILE A 90 6.03 5.87 -6.51
N ASN A 91 6.61 7.07 -6.49
CA ASN A 91 7.79 7.35 -5.67
C ASN A 91 7.48 7.19 -4.16
N LYS A 92 6.37 7.73 -3.67
CA LYS A 92 5.92 7.61 -2.27
C LYS A 92 5.76 6.14 -1.86
N ILE A 93 5.15 5.31 -2.72
CA ILE A 93 4.97 3.88 -2.46
C ILE A 93 6.30 3.14 -2.48
N ALA A 94 7.21 3.46 -3.40
CA ALA A 94 8.54 2.88 -3.44
C ALA A 94 9.34 3.19 -2.16
N VAL A 95 9.26 4.43 -1.64
CA VAL A 95 9.86 4.83 -0.36
C VAL A 95 9.23 4.05 0.81
N LEU A 96 7.92 3.90 0.84
CA LEU A 96 7.23 3.11 1.87
C LEU A 96 7.70 1.65 1.87
N ILE A 97 7.80 1.04 0.69
CA ILE A 97 8.31 -0.34 0.53
C ILE A 97 9.77 -0.43 0.99
N HIS A 98 10.59 0.55 0.63
CA HIS A 98 11.99 0.61 1.07
C HIS A 98 12.10 0.65 2.61
N ASN A 99 11.29 1.50 3.26
CA ASN A 99 11.28 1.62 4.71
C ASN A 99 10.86 0.31 5.37
N LEU A 100 9.81 -0.35 4.86
CA LEU A 100 9.36 -1.66 5.35
C LEU A 100 10.43 -2.74 5.14
N ASN A 101 11.08 -2.74 3.98
CA ASN A 101 12.18 -3.66 3.69
C ASN A 101 13.35 -3.47 4.66
N THR A 102 13.71 -2.23 4.96
CA THR A 102 14.81 -1.90 5.88
C THR A 102 14.47 -2.27 7.32
N GLN A 103 13.22 -2.07 7.74
CA GLN A 103 12.79 -2.32 9.13
C GLN A 103 12.58 -3.82 9.42
N PHE A 104 12.02 -4.57 8.47
CA PHE A 104 11.55 -5.94 8.70
C PHE A 104 12.31 -7.00 7.90
N ASN A 105 13.06 -6.61 6.86
CA ASN A 105 13.77 -7.52 5.95
C ASN A 105 12.93 -8.75 5.56
N PRO A 106 11.73 -8.55 5.00
CA PRO A 106 10.80 -9.66 4.74
C PRO A 106 11.22 -10.43 3.48
N ASN A 107 10.79 -11.70 3.36
CA ASN A 107 10.98 -12.50 2.15
C ASN A 107 10.17 -11.95 0.96
N ALA A 108 9.00 -11.39 1.23
CA ALA A 108 8.13 -10.81 0.20
C ALA A 108 7.21 -9.74 0.81
N ILE A 109 6.81 -8.78 -0.04
CA ILE A 109 5.76 -7.80 0.25
C ILE A 109 4.62 -8.01 -0.73
N TYR A 110 3.43 -8.30 -0.21
CA TYR A 110 2.20 -8.41 -0.99
C TYR A 110 1.39 -7.14 -0.85
N ILE A 111 1.06 -6.52 -1.98
CA ILE A 111 0.34 -5.25 -2.01
C ILE A 111 -1.11 -5.50 -2.42
N ASN A 112 -2.03 -4.99 -1.61
CA ASN A 112 -3.45 -4.90 -1.93
C ASN A 112 -3.80 -3.44 -2.20
N CYS A 113 -4.00 -3.09 -3.47
CA CYS A 113 -4.37 -1.75 -3.92
C CYS A 113 -5.27 -1.84 -5.15
N PRO A 114 -6.50 -1.31 -5.11
CA PRO A 114 -7.41 -1.33 -6.26
C PRO A 114 -6.80 -0.71 -7.52
N LEU A 115 -6.08 0.40 -7.40
CA LEU A 115 -5.41 1.05 -8.52
C LEU A 115 -4.42 0.12 -9.22
N PHE A 116 -3.61 -0.62 -8.46
CA PHE A 116 -2.59 -1.52 -9.04
C PHE A 116 -3.21 -2.78 -9.67
N ASN A 117 -4.41 -3.15 -9.24
CA ASN A 117 -5.15 -4.23 -9.84
C ASN A 117 -5.70 -3.85 -11.23
N GLU A 118 -6.17 -2.61 -11.36
CA GLU A 118 -6.65 -2.07 -12.65
C GLU A 118 -5.51 -1.65 -13.59
N MET A 119 -4.33 -1.31 -13.03
CA MET A 119 -3.15 -0.83 -13.74
C MET A 119 -1.89 -1.58 -13.24
N PRO A 120 -1.70 -2.86 -13.63
CA PRO A 120 -0.58 -3.68 -13.13
C PRO A 120 0.81 -3.13 -13.49
N GLU A 121 0.91 -2.36 -14.56
CA GLU A 121 2.15 -1.67 -14.99
C GLU A 121 2.70 -0.71 -13.93
N ILE A 122 1.84 -0.16 -13.07
CA ILE A 122 2.27 0.70 -11.95
C ILE A 122 3.15 -0.07 -10.97
N LEU A 123 2.90 -1.36 -10.77
CA LEU A 123 3.75 -2.18 -9.90
C LEU A 123 5.19 -2.27 -10.44
N GLU A 124 5.36 -2.39 -11.75
CA GLU A 124 6.70 -2.42 -12.35
C GLU A 124 7.40 -1.07 -12.23
N ALA A 125 6.67 0.04 -12.38
CA ALA A 125 7.21 1.38 -12.14
C ALA A 125 7.67 1.54 -10.68
N ILE A 126 6.88 1.06 -9.71
CA ILE A 126 7.24 1.06 -8.28
C ILE A 126 8.50 0.21 -8.04
N LYS A 127 8.60 -1.00 -8.60
CA LYS A 127 9.78 -1.85 -8.49
C LYS A 127 11.03 -1.18 -9.05
N ASN A 128 10.91 -0.52 -10.20
CA ASN A 128 12.03 0.21 -10.80
C ASN A 128 12.48 1.39 -9.93
N GLN A 129 11.53 2.11 -9.35
CA GLN A 129 11.83 3.20 -8.41
C GLN A 129 12.45 2.67 -7.12
N PHE A 130 11.96 1.55 -6.57
CA PHE A 130 12.51 0.90 -5.39
C PHE A 130 13.98 0.49 -5.56
N LYS A 131 14.37 0.00 -6.75
CA LYS A 131 15.76 -0.36 -7.07
C LYS A 131 16.75 0.82 -6.94
N GLN A 132 16.28 2.05 -7.02
CA GLN A 132 17.11 3.23 -6.80
C GLN A 132 17.46 3.43 -5.31
N TYR A 133 16.63 2.92 -4.40
CA TYR A 133 16.81 3.05 -2.95
C TYR A 133 17.43 1.82 -2.31
N SER A 134 17.25 0.64 -2.90
CA SER A 134 17.70 -0.63 -2.31
C SER A 134 18.52 -1.43 -3.32
N ARG A 135 19.64 -1.97 -2.84
CA ARG A 135 20.44 -2.96 -3.60
C ARG A 135 19.95 -4.39 -3.39
N ASN A 136 19.12 -4.61 -2.36
CA ASN A 136 18.59 -5.92 -2.04
C ASN A 136 17.36 -6.20 -2.90
N GLU A 137 17.33 -7.36 -3.54
CA GLU A 137 16.16 -7.84 -4.25
C GLU A 137 15.16 -8.40 -3.24
N ILE A 138 13.92 -7.94 -3.33
CA ILE A 138 12.79 -8.45 -2.57
C ILE A 138 11.65 -8.78 -3.53
N GLN A 139 10.88 -9.80 -3.21
CA GLN A 139 9.69 -10.11 -3.97
C GLN A 139 8.56 -9.12 -3.63
N ILE A 140 8.17 -8.30 -4.61
CA ILE A 140 7.03 -7.38 -4.49
C ILE A 140 5.95 -7.89 -5.45
N LYS A 141 4.78 -8.26 -4.90
CA LYS A 141 3.68 -8.88 -5.65
C LYS A 141 2.35 -8.22 -5.30
N LEU A 142 1.40 -8.29 -6.23
CA LEU A 142 0.00 -7.98 -5.92
C LEU A 142 -0.66 -9.20 -5.27
N THR A 143 -1.66 -8.93 -4.42
CA THR A 143 -2.52 -10.00 -3.90
C THR A 143 -3.42 -10.52 -5.01
N SER A 144 -3.63 -11.82 -5.08
CA SER A 144 -4.46 -12.47 -6.10
C SER A 144 -5.95 -12.14 -5.96
N ASN A 145 -6.41 -11.67 -4.81
CA ASN A 145 -7.83 -11.44 -4.54
C ASN A 145 -8.03 -10.12 -3.77
N VAL A 146 -7.81 -8.99 -4.46
CA VAL A 146 -7.80 -7.64 -3.88
C VAL A 146 -9.10 -7.33 -3.12
N LYS A 147 -10.25 -7.72 -3.68
CA LYS A 147 -11.57 -7.41 -3.10
C LYS A 147 -11.83 -8.11 -1.76
N PHE A 148 -11.32 -9.32 -1.60
CA PHE A 148 -11.59 -10.16 -0.44
C PHE A 148 -10.35 -10.45 0.43
N ALA A 149 -9.18 -9.99 0.04
CA ALA A 149 -7.92 -10.31 0.74
C ALA A 149 -7.98 -9.98 2.24
N THR A 150 -8.51 -8.81 2.60
CA THR A 150 -8.64 -8.39 4.01
C THR A 150 -9.65 -9.27 4.76
N LEU A 151 -10.79 -9.59 4.14
CA LEU A 151 -11.80 -10.45 4.73
C LEU A 151 -11.28 -11.88 4.94
N LEU A 152 -10.65 -12.44 3.91
CA LEU A 152 -10.07 -13.79 3.97
C LEU A 152 -8.96 -13.90 5.02
N GLY A 153 -8.08 -12.91 5.10
CA GLY A 153 -7.04 -12.87 6.13
C GLY A 153 -7.63 -12.79 7.54
N GLY A 154 -8.64 -11.96 7.76
CA GLY A 154 -9.38 -11.86 9.02
C GLY A 154 -10.07 -13.17 9.38
N THR A 155 -10.75 -13.80 8.43
CA THR A 155 -11.44 -15.09 8.62
C THR A 155 -10.44 -16.18 9.00
N LEU A 156 -9.31 -16.28 8.28
CA LEU A 156 -8.26 -17.25 8.60
C LEU A 156 -7.71 -17.06 10.01
N ALA A 157 -7.43 -15.81 10.40
CA ALA A 157 -6.94 -15.49 11.74
C ALA A 157 -7.93 -15.89 12.85
N ILE A 158 -9.24 -15.75 12.59
CA ILE A 158 -10.30 -16.18 13.52
C ILE A 158 -10.35 -17.71 13.61
N ILE A 159 -10.33 -18.41 12.45
CA ILE A 159 -10.34 -19.87 12.39
C ILE A 159 -9.14 -20.42 13.14
N GLN A 160 -7.94 -19.94 12.89
CA GLN A 160 -6.72 -20.36 13.58
C GLN A 160 -6.84 -20.17 15.11
N LYS A 161 -7.40 -19.05 15.54
CA LYS A 161 -7.60 -18.73 16.96
C LYS A 161 -8.61 -19.66 17.62
N VAL A 162 -9.75 -19.90 16.96
CA VAL A 162 -10.85 -20.71 17.50
C VAL A 162 -10.48 -22.18 17.55
N LEU A 163 -9.87 -22.68 16.48
CA LEU A 163 -9.49 -24.10 16.40
C LEU A 163 -8.13 -24.42 17.05
N GLN A 164 -7.38 -23.39 17.48
CA GLN A 164 -6.03 -23.51 18.03
C GLN A 164 -5.05 -24.24 17.06
N ILE A 165 -5.27 -24.09 15.76
CA ILE A 165 -4.47 -24.74 14.72
C ILE A 165 -3.60 -23.66 14.07
N ASN A 166 -2.27 -23.85 14.07
CA ASN A 166 -1.32 -22.88 13.53
C ASN A 166 -1.03 -23.05 12.03
N ASP A 167 -1.40 -24.19 11.42
CA ASP A 167 -1.01 -24.57 10.06
C ASP A 167 -2.22 -24.84 9.15
N ILE A 168 -3.17 -23.90 9.09
CA ILE A 168 -4.25 -23.98 8.09
C ILE A 168 -3.84 -23.20 6.85
N TYR A 169 -3.72 -23.91 5.72
CA TYR A 169 -3.65 -23.31 4.39
C TYR A 169 -5.03 -23.35 3.75
N LEU A 170 -5.62 -22.19 3.49
CA LEU A 170 -6.84 -22.12 2.67
C LEU A 170 -6.42 -22.03 1.20
N ASP A 171 -6.56 -23.14 0.47
CA ASP A 171 -6.47 -23.13 -1.00
C ASP A 171 -7.79 -22.61 -1.57
N ILE A 172 -7.89 -21.29 -1.67
CA ILE A 172 -9.08 -20.63 -2.24
C ILE A 172 -8.83 -20.51 -3.73
N LYS A 173 -9.30 -21.50 -4.48
CA LYS A 173 -9.38 -21.39 -5.94
C LYS A 173 -10.43 -20.33 -6.28
N ALA A 174 -9.99 -19.24 -6.93
CA ALA A 174 -10.85 -18.20 -7.48
C ALA A 174 -11.52 -18.70 -8.78
#